data_8b31636d4ea6ca55d8338f3928094715
#
_entry.id   8b31636d4ea6ca55d8338f3928094715
#
_cell.length_a   1.000
_cell.length_b   1.000
_cell.length_c   1.000
_cell.angle_alpha   90.00
_cell.angle_beta   90.00
_cell.angle_gamma   90.00
#
_symmetry.space_group_name_H-M   'P 1'
#
loop_
_entity.id
_entity.type
_entity.pdbx_description
1 polymer ?
#
loop_
_entity_poly.entity_id
_entity_poly.type
_entity_poly.pdbx_seq_one_letter_code
_entity_poly.pdbx_strand_id
1 'polypeptide(L)'
;MLRAACLAPFFAILALAVPAMADAHYTVSPSCGNQKHCFTRLQSALDTAKADTRDHWVTINVAAGDYYEKVTISRHKIRLSGAGPDKTRLHFDAVAETAGKYHRRNWGTPGSAALTINADQVTVEGITIENTFDYLTNDALPDADPKRISNSQGVAVLLDIDSDRVLIRDAALIGYQDTLFANGKRAVIRDSLISGNIDFIFGNGQVLIEDSEIRTRNRAVAIAPGEFHSYLLAPSTTLIQPVGIVVYRSKLTREAGVPDHSVALGRPWHPTTTFADGRYADPNAVGQASFIDCVMGAHIHPDHWTSMNGTARDGTKTAVFSPQDSRFFETGSTGPGAAHRDIGITWKDALDITAVRRHLFDGWPEASAP
;
A
#
# COMPACT_ATOMS: atom_id res chain seq x y z
N MET A 1 76.57 -18.16 9.42
CA MET A 1 75.37 -17.35 9.64
C MET A 1 74.14 -18.13 9.03
N LEU A 2 73.49 -18.89 9.86
CA LEU A 2 72.26 -19.65 9.44
C LEU A 2 71.04 -18.72 9.52
N ARG A 3 70.29 -18.61 8.42
CA ARG A 3 69.01 -17.94 8.41
C ARG A 3 67.88 -18.99 8.69
N ALA A 4 67.19 -18.81 9.79
CA ALA A 4 66.04 -19.59 10.14
C ALA A 4 64.82 -19.06 9.35
N ALA A 5 64.17 -19.92 8.58
CA ALA A 5 62.89 -19.63 7.90
C ALA A 5 61.74 -20.00 8.85
N CYS A 6 60.94 -18.99 9.24
CA CYS A 6 59.70 -19.21 9.97
C CYS A 6 58.62 -19.65 8.96
N LEU A 7 58.12 -20.85 9.05
CA LEU A 7 56.89 -21.32 8.42
C LEU A 7 55.69 -20.95 9.32
N ALA A 8 54.82 -20.07 8.82
CA ALA A 8 53.52 -19.78 9.43
C ALA A 8 52.51 -20.86 9.01
N PRO A 9 51.71 -21.41 9.92
CA PRO A 9 50.69 -22.37 9.56
C PRO A 9 49.46 -21.66 8.90
N PHE A 10 49.15 -22.05 7.69
CA PHE A 10 47.90 -21.66 7.03
C PHE A 10 46.75 -22.46 7.68
N PHE A 11 45.90 -21.82 8.47
CA PHE A 11 44.62 -22.39 8.88
C PHE A 11 43.62 -22.19 7.75
N ALA A 12 43.30 -23.24 7.02
CA ALA A 12 42.19 -23.27 6.10
C ALA A 12 40.89 -23.36 6.92
N ILE A 13 40.12 -22.26 6.96
CA ILE A 13 38.76 -22.25 7.49
C ILE A 13 37.89 -22.98 6.49
N LEU A 14 37.52 -24.21 6.80
CA LEU A 14 36.53 -24.98 6.06
C LEU A 14 35.15 -24.35 6.37
N ALA A 15 34.64 -23.50 5.46
CA ALA A 15 33.26 -23.03 5.53
C ALA A 15 32.34 -24.24 5.23
N LEU A 16 31.76 -24.82 6.28
CA LEU A 16 30.67 -25.80 6.14
C LEU A 16 29.51 -25.08 5.46
N ALA A 17 29.24 -25.43 4.22
CA ALA A 17 28.02 -25.03 3.53
C ALA A 17 26.83 -25.64 4.29
N VAL A 18 26.09 -24.81 5.00
CA VAL A 18 24.79 -25.19 5.58
C VAL A 18 23.87 -25.52 4.39
N PRO A 19 23.31 -26.73 4.28
CA PRO A 19 22.40 -27.03 3.18
C PRO A 19 21.22 -26.07 3.22
N ALA A 20 20.90 -25.42 2.09
CA ALA A 20 19.72 -24.62 1.95
C ALA A 20 18.51 -25.49 2.31
N MET A 21 17.72 -25.07 3.29
CA MET A 21 16.50 -25.80 3.67
C MET A 21 15.49 -25.69 2.53
N ALA A 22 14.88 -26.82 2.19
CA ALA A 22 13.83 -26.85 1.17
C ALA A 22 12.63 -26.00 1.60
N ASP A 23 12.08 -25.22 0.66
CA ASP A 23 10.88 -24.41 0.87
C ASP A 23 9.69 -25.31 1.28
N ALA A 24 8.85 -24.79 2.17
CA ALA A 24 7.60 -25.47 2.52
C ALA A 24 6.48 -24.98 1.59
N HIS A 25 5.59 -25.91 1.21
CA HIS A 25 4.47 -25.63 0.32
C HIS A 25 3.15 -26.00 0.98
N TYR A 26 2.22 -25.05 1.03
CA TYR A 26 0.85 -25.22 1.49
C TYR A 26 -0.12 -24.89 0.36
N THR A 27 -1.30 -25.48 0.42
CA THR A 27 -2.39 -25.19 -0.50
C THR A 27 -3.59 -24.68 0.28
N VAL A 28 -4.24 -23.66 -0.23
CA VAL A 28 -5.55 -23.20 0.24
C VAL A 28 -6.56 -23.46 -0.88
N SER A 29 -7.63 -24.17 -0.56
CA SER A 29 -8.66 -24.52 -1.53
C SER A 29 -10.02 -24.65 -0.83
N PRO A 30 -11.13 -24.28 -1.49
CA PRO A 30 -12.47 -24.50 -0.94
C PRO A 30 -12.75 -25.96 -0.59
N SER A 31 -12.02 -26.89 -1.22
CA SER A 31 -12.11 -28.33 -0.95
C SER A 31 -10.73 -28.96 -0.95
N CYS A 32 -10.29 -29.43 0.20
CA CYS A 32 -9.00 -30.09 0.39
C CYS A 32 -9.05 -31.61 0.26
N GLY A 33 -10.20 -32.23 0.46
CA GLY A 33 -10.27 -33.69 0.58
C GLY A 33 -9.32 -34.23 1.66
N ASN A 34 -8.52 -35.25 1.32
CA ASN A 34 -7.52 -35.88 2.20
C ASN A 34 -6.08 -35.37 1.93
N GLN A 35 -5.92 -34.25 1.24
CA GLN A 35 -4.59 -33.73 0.91
C GLN A 35 -3.88 -33.20 2.16
N LYS A 36 -2.63 -33.63 2.37
CA LYS A 36 -1.76 -33.06 3.42
C LYS A 36 -1.40 -31.63 3.07
N HIS A 37 -1.27 -30.77 4.08
CA HIS A 37 -0.91 -29.35 3.92
C HIS A 37 -1.90 -28.55 3.05
N CYS A 38 -3.14 -29.00 2.93
CA CYS A 38 -4.24 -28.27 2.34
C CYS A 38 -5.16 -27.71 3.44
N PHE A 39 -5.58 -26.46 3.27
CA PHE A 39 -6.41 -25.71 4.20
C PHE A 39 -7.62 -25.14 3.46
N THR A 40 -8.76 -25.09 4.12
CA THR A 40 -9.96 -24.43 3.57
C THR A 40 -10.00 -22.94 3.86
N ARG A 41 -9.12 -22.46 4.76
CA ARG A 41 -9.01 -21.05 5.14
C ARG A 41 -7.57 -20.58 5.00
N LEU A 42 -7.41 -19.38 4.43
CA LEU A 42 -6.10 -18.77 4.21
C LEU A 42 -5.38 -18.48 5.55
N GLN A 43 -6.10 -17.93 6.54
CA GLN A 43 -5.50 -17.65 7.85
C GLN A 43 -4.95 -18.93 8.51
N SER A 44 -5.62 -20.08 8.36
CA SER A 44 -5.15 -21.34 8.95
C SER A 44 -3.83 -21.82 8.33
N ALA A 45 -3.64 -21.63 7.02
CA ALA A 45 -2.36 -21.92 6.37
C ALA A 45 -1.24 -21.01 6.89
N LEU A 46 -1.53 -19.71 7.04
CA LEU A 46 -0.59 -18.72 7.57
C LEU A 46 -0.23 -18.97 9.03
N ASP A 47 -1.20 -19.37 9.86
CA ASP A 47 -0.95 -19.72 11.27
C ASP A 47 -0.06 -20.97 11.38
N THR A 48 -0.26 -21.93 10.51
CA THR A 48 0.61 -23.11 10.41
C THR A 48 2.00 -22.73 9.95
N ALA A 49 2.11 -21.86 8.95
CA ALA A 49 3.40 -21.32 8.50
C ALA A 49 4.11 -20.55 9.61
N LYS A 50 3.40 -19.77 10.39
CA LYS A 50 3.93 -19.01 11.53
C LYS A 50 4.48 -19.90 12.64
N ALA A 51 3.88 -21.06 12.86
CA ALA A 51 4.37 -22.03 13.83
C ALA A 51 5.70 -22.68 13.43
N ASP A 52 6.04 -22.64 12.14
CA ASP A 52 7.34 -23.09 11.64
C ASP A 52 8.39 -21.98 11.81
N THR A 53 9.25 -22.15 12.80
CA THR A 53 10.27 -21.16 13.18
C THR A 53 11.57 -21.25 12.37
N ARG A 54 11.65 -22.17 11.42
CA ARG A 54 12.83 -22.32 10.56
C ARG A 54 12.94 -21.13 9.58
N ASP A 55 14.16 -20.72 9.29
CA ASP A 55 14.42 -19.61 8.37
C ASP A 55 14.46 -20.06 6.90
N HIS A 56 13.29 -20.27 6.30
CA HIS A 56 13.10 -20.62 4.89
C HIS A 56 11.83 -19.99 4.34
N TRP A 57 11.70 -19.97 3.03
CA TRP A 57 10.48 -19.50 2.38
C TRP A 57 9.33 -20.51 2.57
N VAL A 58 8.14 -19.99 2.77
CA VAL A 58 6.90 -20.77 2.74
C VAL A 58 6.04 -20.24 1.61
N THR A 59 5.74 -21.10 0.66
CA THR A 59 4.82 -20.81 -0.45
C THR A 59 3.42 -21.32 -0.10
N ILE A 60 2.44 -20.43 -0.18
CA ILE A 60 1.02 -20.73 0.01
C ILE A 60 0.32 -20.51 -1.32
N ASN A 61 -0.04 -21.62 -1.99
CA ASN A 61 -0.79 -21.60 -3.23
C ASN A 61 -2.29 -21.51 -2.92
N VAL A 62 -2.94 -20.45 -3.37
CA VAL A 62 -4.37 -20.24 -3.17
C VAL A 62 -5.11 -20.59 -4.47
N ALA A 63 -5.90 -21.66 -4.43
CA ALA A 63 -6.68 -22.09 -5.58
C ALA A 63 -7.70 -21.03 -6.00
N ALA A 64 -8.19 -21.14 -7.23
CA ALA A 64 -9.32 -20.33 -7.69
C ALA A 64 -10.51 -20.46 -6.71
N GLY A 65 -11.07 -19.32 -6.33
CA GLY A 65 -12.16 -19.27 -5.35
C GLY A 65 -12.37 -17.89 -4.77
N ASP A 66 -13.44 -17.76 -4.01
CA ASP A 66 -13.86 -16.55 -3.32
C ASP A 66 -13.71 -16.76 -1.79
N TYR A 67 -12.80 -16.02 -1.18
CA TYR A 67 -12.39 -16.20 0.21
C TYR A 67 -12.81 -14.99 1.05
N TYR A 68 -13.93 -15.11 1.75
CA TYR A 68 -14.38 -14.10 2.70
C TYR A 68 -13.66 -14.29 4.03
N GLU A 69 -12.49 -13.69 4.14
CA GLU A 69 -11.62 -13.76 5.31
C GLU A 69 -10.92 -12.44 5.57
N LYS A 70 -10.69 -12.14 6.84
CA LYS A 70 -9.78 -11.08 7.29
C LYS A 70 -8.46 -11.73 7.68
N VAL A 71 -7.38 -11.41 6.95
CA VAL A 71 -6.13 -12.18 6.96
C VAL A 71 -4.96 -11.33 7.44
N THR A 72 -4.08 -11.92 8.24
CA THR A 72 -2.83 -11.29 8.69
C THR A 72 -1.62 -12.18 8.41
N ILE A 73 -0.66 -11.66 7.65
CA ILE A 73 0.66 -12.25 7.46
C ILE A 73 1.60 -11.66 8.52
N SER A 74 2.07 -12.49 9.45
CA SER A 74 2.97 -12.10 10.54
C SER A 74 4.23 -12.96 10.64
N ARG A 75 4.54 -13.74 9.59
CA ARG A 75 5.77 -14.51 9.41
C ARG A 75 6.53 -13.96 8.21
N HIS A 76 7.81 -13.74 8.34
CA HIS A 76 8.67 -13.38 7.21
C HIS A 76 8.89 -14.54 6.24
N LYS A 77 9.34 -14.23 5.03
CA LYS A 77 9.57 -15.19 3.94
C LYS A 77 8.31 -15.98 3.57
N ILE A 78 7.22 -15.25 3.30
CA ILE A 78 5.97 -15.79 2.76
C ILE A 78 5.84 -15.42 1.28
N ARG A 79 5.52 -16.41 0.46
CA ARG A 79 4.99 -16.21 -0.90
C ARG A 79 3.54 -16.67 -0.94
N LEU A 80 2.62 -15.74 -1.13
CA LEU A 80 1.19 -16.00 -1.32
C LEU A 80 0.89 -15.91 -2.82
N SER A 81 0.54 -17.02 -3.45
CA SER A 81 0.32 -17.10 -4.89
C SER A 81 -1.09 -17.60 -5.19
N GLY A 82 -1.93 -16.75 -5.77
CA GLY A 82 -3.25 -17.09 -6.29
C GLY A 82 -3.19 -17.70 -7.69
N ALA A 83 -4.35 -18.11 -8.21
CA ALA A 83 -4.49 -18.68 -9.55
C ALA A 83 -4.68 -17.61 -10.65
N GLY A 84 -4.53 -16.36 -10.32
CA GLY A 84 -4.75 -15.18 -11.13
C GLY A 84 -5.77 -14.22 -10.48
N PRO A 85 -5.66 -12.90 -10.71
CA PRO A 85 -6.55 -11.93 -10.08
C PRO A 85 -8.01 -12.12 -10.49
N ASP A 86 -8.29 -12.65 -11.68
CA ASP A 86 -9.65 -12.96 -12.13
C ASP A 86 -10.25 -14.22 -11.49
N LYS A 87 -9.44 -15.03 -10.82
CA LYS A 87 -9.82 -16.37 -10.35
C LYS A 87 -9.78 -16.53 -8.84
N THR A 88 -8.86 -15.84 -8.19
CA THR A 88 -8.68 -15.92 -6.74
C THR A 88 -8.99 -14.57 -6.12
N ARG A 89 -9.95 -14.50 -5.22
CA ARG A 89 -10.36 -13.29 -4.55
C ARG A 89 -10.37 -13.47 -3.03
N LEU A 90 -9.59 -12.66 -2.33
CA LEU A 90 -9.67 -12.49 -0.88
C LEU A 90 -10.44 -11.19 -0.60
N HIS A 91 -11.49 -11.24 0.20
CA HIS A 91 -12.24 -10.03 0.50
C HIS A 91 -12.80 -10.00 1.91
N PHE A 92 -13.05 -8.78 2.40
CA PHE A 92 -13.72 -8.53 3.67
C PHE A 92 -14.39 -7.14 3.63
N ASP A 93 -15.37 -6.88 4.50
CA ASP A 93 -16.22 -5.69 4.47
C ASP A 93 -16.10 -4.77 5.70
N ALA A 94 -15.04 -4.91 6.49
CA ALA A 94 -14.82 -4.05 7.64
C ALA A 94 -14.46 -2.62 7.22
N VAL A 95 -14.97 -1.64 7.97
CA VAL A 95 -14.57 -0.23 7.87
C VAL A 95 -14.03 0.27 9.21
N ALA A 96 -13.42 1.45 9.22
CA ALA A 96 -12.78 2.01 10.41
C ALA A 96 -13.73 2.05 11.63
N GLU A 97 -15.01 2.35 11.41
CA GLU A 97 -16.01 2.40 12.47
C GLU A 97 -16.33 1.03 13.07
N THR A 98 -16.29 -0.02 12.27
CA THR A 98 -16.60 -1.39 12.70
C THR A 98 -15.38 -2.23 13.04
N ALA A 99 -14.18 -1.76 12.75
CA ALA A 99 -12.93 -2.52 12.85
C ALA A 99 -12.65 -3.08 14.24
N GLY A 100 -13.07 -2.39 15.30
CA GLY A 100 -12.93 -2.86 16.69
C GLY A 100 -13.63 -4.18 17.00
N LYS A 101 -14.62 -4.58 16.18
CA LYS A 101 -15.31 -5.88 16.32
C LYS A 101 -14.42 -7.07 15.95
N TYR A 102 -13.42 -6.84 15.11
CA TYR A 102 -12.64 -7.91 14.48
C TYR A 102 -11.25 -8.08 15.08
N HIS A 103 -10.66 -6.99 15.65
CA HIS A 103 -9.28 -7.00 16.09
C HIS A 103 -9.08 -6.51 17.50
N ARG A 104 -8.72 -5.23 17.61
CA ARG A 104 -8.44 -4.55 18.86
C ARG A 104 -9.50 -3.49 19.11
N ARG A 105 -9.89 -3.34 20.33
CA ARG A 105 -10.78 -2.27 20.74
C ARG A 105 -10.20 -0.92 20.26
N ASN A 106 -11.04 -0.12 19.60
CA ASN A 106 -10.69 1.20 19.04
C ASN A 106 -9.63 1.18 17.92
N TRP A 107 -9.46 0.06 17.25
CA TRP A 107 -8.56 -0.02 16.10
C TRP A 107 -9.29 0.39 14.82
N GLY A 108 -9.29 1.69 14.49
CA GLY A 108 -9.98 2.31 13.34
C GLY A 108 -9.50 1.83 11.97
N THR A 109 -9.09 2.74 11.10
CA THR A 109 -8.70 2.45 9.71
C THR A 109 -7.77 1.24 9.55
N PRO A 110 -6.66 1.07 10.31
CA PRO A 110 -5.81 -0.13 10.17
C PRO A 110 -6.57 -1.44 10.39
N GLY A 111 -7.54 -1.43 11.30
CA GLY A 111 -8.33 -2.61 11.62
C GLY A 111 -9.36 -3.00 10.55
N SER A 112 -9.60 -2.17 9.53
CA SER A 112 -10.53 -2.47 8.45
C SER A 112 -9.91 -3.36 7.35
N ALA A 113 -8.59 -3.53 7.29
CA ALA A 113 -7.91 -4.21 6.19
C ALA A 113 -8.40 -5.64 5.96
N ALA A 114 -8.67 -6.01 4.73
CA ALA A 114 -8.93 -7.41 4.36
C ALA A 114 -7.63 -8.25 4.48
N LEU A 115 -6.50 -7.73 3.98
CA LEU A 115 -5.17 -8.30 4.18
C LEU A 115 -4.27 -7.33 4.94
N THR A 116 -3.72 -7.78 6.06
CA THR A 116 -2.65 -7.08 6.78
C THR A 116 -1.32 -7.82 6.59
N ILE A 117 -0.29 -7.12 6.16
CA ILE A 117 1.09 -7.63 6.09
C ILE A 117 1.89 -6.92 7.16
N ASN A 118 2.34 -7.65 8.18
CA ASN A 118 3.19 -7.17 9.28
C ASN A 118 4.42 -8.07 9.42
N ALA A 119 5.16 -8.21 8.32
CA ALA A 119 6.31 -9.10 8.22
C ALA A 119 7.26 -8.64 7.11
N ASP A 120 8.51 -9.08 7.20
CA ASP A 120 9.56 -8.84 6.23
C ASP A 120 9.61 -9.92 5.15
N GLN A 121 9.99 -9.57 3.91
CA GLN A 121 10.14 -10.49 2.79
C GLN A 121 8.82 -11.24 2.47
N VAL A 122 7.81 -10.49 2.07
CA VAL A 122 6.52 -11.06 1.66
C VAL A 122 6.28 -10.77 0.19
N THR A 123 5.93 -11.82 -0.55
CA THR A 123 5.44 -11.70 -1.94
C THR A 123 3.98 -12.08 -2.00
N VAL A 124 3.16 -11.26 -2.66
CA VAL A 124 1.74 -11.54 -2.95
C VAL A 124 1.52 -11.39 -4.44
N GLU A 125 0.99 -12.44 -5.09
CA GLU A 125 0.83 -12.46 -6.54
C GLU A 125 -0.41 -13.23 -7.00
N GLY A 126 -0.93 -12.90 -8.17
CA GLY A 126 -2.01 -13.66 -8.84
C GLY A 126 -3.34 -13.65 -8.08
N ILE A 127 -3.70 -12.53 -7.42
CA ILE A 127 -4.86 -12.49 -6.53
C ILE A 127 -5.54 -11.10 -6.54
N THR A 128 -6.86 -11.09 -6.42
CA THR A 128 -7.63 -9.90 -6.05
C THR A 128 -7.78 -9.83 -4.53
N ILE A 129 -7.48 -8.67 -3.96
CA ILE A 129 -7.72 -8.34 -2.55
C ILE A 129 -8.66 -7.16 -2.49
N GLU A 130 -9.81 -7.33 -1.87
CA GLU A 130 -10.88 -6.34 -1.94
C GLU A 130 -11.47 -6.02 -0.55
N ASN A 131 -11.70 -4.74 -0.30
CA ASN A 131 -12.65 -4.33 0.73
C ASN A 131 -14.02 -4.16 0.10
N THR A 132 -14.96 -5.02 0.50
CA THR A 132 -16.30 -5.13 -0.09
C THR A 132 -17.37 -4.34 0.67
N PHE A 133 -17.00 -3.41 1.52
CA PHE A 133 -17.98 -2.50 2.12
C PHE A 133 -18.80 -1.79 1.04
N ASP A 134 -20.10 -1.75 1.20
CA ASP A 134 -21.01 -1.09 0.26
C ASP A 134 -20.93 0.44 0.39
N TYR A 135 -19.78 0.95 -0.11
CA TYR A 135 -19.45 2.37 -0.03
C TYR A 135 -20.47 3.24 -0.75
N LEU A 136 -20.93 2.85 -1.93
CA LEU A 136 -21.83 3.69 -2.73
C LEU A 136 -23.20 3.84 -2.07
N THR A 137 -23.75 2.78 -1.51
CA THR A 137 -24.99 2.88 -0.72
C THR A 137 -24.81 3.79 0.49
N ASN A 138 -23.68 3.67 1.20
CA ASN A 138 -23.36 4.52 2.33
C ASN A 138 -23.14 5.99 1.93
N ASP A 139 -22.39 6.24 0.83
CA ASP A 139 -22.09 7.58 0.31
C ASP A 139 -23.35 8.32 -0.17
N ALA A 140 -24.36 7.58 -0.64
CA ALA A 140 -25.65 8.13 -1.05
C ALA A 140 -26.56 8.61 0.12
N LEU A 141 -26.28 8.16 1.33
CA LEU A 141 -27.05 8.56 2.50
C LEU A 141 -26.76 10.01 2.90
N PRO A 142 -27.76 10.80 3.30
CA PRO A 142 -27.53 12.11 3.90
C PRO A 142 -26.62 12.05 5.13
N ASP A 143 -25.84 13.11 5.38
CA ASP A 143 -24.90 13.16 6.53
C ASP A 143 -25.59 12.93 7.89
N ALA A 144 -26.87 13.34 8.02
CA ALA A 144 -27.65 13.17 9.24
C ALA A 144 -28.38 11.82 9.32
N ASP A 145 -28.27 10.94 8.30
CA ASP A 145 -28.97 9.65 8.33
C ASP A 145 -28.32 8.74 9.41
N PRO A 146 -29.09 8.19 10.37
CA PRO A 146 -28.57 7.35 11.44
C PRO A 146 -27.97 6.02 10.94
N LYS A 147 -28.24 5.62 9.71
CA LYS A 147 -27.64 4.43 9.09
C LYS A 147 -26.32 4.72 8.41
N ARG A 148 -25.98 6.02 8.18
CA ARG A 148 -24.73 6.40 7.54
C ARG A 148 -23.58 6.10 8.47
N ILE A 149 -22.63 5.33 7.96
CA ILE A 149 -21.35 5.07 8.61
C ILE A 149 -20.42 6.24 8.31
N SER A 150 -20.05 7.01 9.34
CA SER A 150 -19.25 8.22 9.18
C SER A 150 -17.76 7.92 8.93
N ASN A 151 -17.21 6.89 9.61
CA ASN A 151 -15.83 6.45 9.41
C ASN A 151 -15.81 5.23 8.47
N SER A 152 -16.10 5.49 7.20
CA SER A 152 -16.29 4.47 6.16
C SER A 152 -14.99 4.06 5.43
N GLN A 153 -13.82 4.44 5.97
CA GLN A 153 -12.52 4.02 5.46
C GLN A 153 -12.42 2.49 5.47
N GLY A 154 -12.20 1.90 4.28
CA GLY A 154 -12.19 0.45 4.08
C GLY A 154 -10.94 -0.02 3.36
N VAL A 155 -9.94 -0.48 4.12
CA VAL A 155 -8.64 -0.88 3.58
C VAL A 155 -8.74 -2.27 2.94
N ALA A 156 -8.27 -2.41 1.71
CA ALA A 156 -8.05 -3.72 1.10
C ALA A 156 -6.74 -4.33 1.61
N VAL A 157 -5.62 -3.58 1.50
CA VAL A 157 -4.30 -4.02 1.95
C VAL A 157 -3.68 -3.00 2.90
N LEU A 158 -3.27 -3.46 4.08
CA LEU A 158 -2.41 -2.75 5.02
C LEU A 158 -1.01 -3.34 4.99
N LEU A 159 -0.02 -2.52 4.64
CA LEU A 159 1.39 -2.77 4.92
C LEU A 159 1.69 -2.16 6.29
N ASP A 160 1.68 -2.97 7.34
CA ASP A 160 1.77 -2.48 8.72
C ASP A 160 3.23 -2.19 9.12
N ILE A 161 3.44 -1.59 10.27
CA ILE A 161 4.69 -0.95 10.71
C ILE A 161 5.95 -1.84 10.64
N ASP A 162 5.82 -3.14 10.84
CA ASP A 162 6.93 -4.08 10.77
C ASP A 162 7.15 -4.66 9.36
N SER A 163 6.31 -4.30 8.39
CA SER A 163 6.50 -4.77 7.01
C SER A 163 7.70 -4.10 6.36
N ASP A 164 8.57 -4.91 5.75
CA ASP A 164 9.67 -4.47 4.91
C ASP A 164 9.80 -5.42 3.71
N ARG A 165 10.33 -4.95 2.60
CA ARG A 165 10.56 -5.78 1.42
C ARG A 165 9.32 -6.56 0.99
N VAL A 166 8.19 -5.85 0.83
CA VAL A 166 6.93 -6.42 0.35
C VAL A 166 6.81 -6.22 -1.15
N LEU A 167 6.68 -7.31 -1.88
CA LEU A 167 6.41 -7.32 -3.32
C LEU A 167 4.96 -7.75 -3.56
N ILE A 168 4.18 -6.90 -4.24
CA ILE A 168 2.85 -7.25 -4.76
C ILE A 168 2.92 -7.16 -6.28
N ARG A 169 2.52 -8.21 -6.99
CA ARG A 169 2.53 -8.22 -8.44
C ARG A 169 1.40 -9.06 -9.02
N ASP A 170 1.01 -8.76 -10.27
CA ASP A 170 -0.11 -9.45 -10.93
C ASP A 170 -1.32 -9.56 -10.00
N ALA A 171 -1.71 -8.43 -9.38
CA ALA A 171 -2.74 -8.38 -8.36
C ALA A 171 -3.73 -7.24 -8.60
N ALA A 172 -4.92 -7.34 -8.01
CA ALA A 172 -5.88 -6.26 -7.97
C ALA A 172 -6.20 -5.88 -6.52
N LEU A 173 -5.92 -4.64 -6.13
CA LEU A 173 -6.26 -4.07 -4.84
C LEU A 173 -7.49 -3.18 -5.03
N ILE A 174 -8.63 -3.61 -4.53
CA ILE A 174 -9.92 -3.01 -4.83
C ILE A 174 -10.58 -2.49 -3.55
N GLY A 175 -10.98 -1.24 -3.57
CA GLY A 175 -11.71 -0.58 -2.49
C GLY A 175 -12.35 0.70 -2.96
N TYR A 176 -12.65 1.59 -2.03
CA TYR A 176 -13.10 2.94 -2.27
C TYR A 176 -12.22 3.93 -1.52
N GLN A 177 -12.64 4.40 -0.36
CA GLN A 177 -11.80 5.24 0.49
C GLN A 177 -10.74 4.38 1.20
N ASP A 178 -9.47 4.80 1.15
CA ASP A 178 -8.36 4.19 1.89
C ASP A 178 -7.97 2.76 1.43
N THR A 179 -7.98 2.44 0.14
CA THR A 179 -7.78 1.06 -0.39
C THR A 179 -6.42 0.46 0.00
N LEU A 180 -5.31 1.19 -0.20
CA LEU A 180 -3.96 0.76 0.16
C LEU A 180 -3.39 1.64 1.26
N PHE A 181 -3.22 1.07 2.44
CA PHE A 181 -2.53 1.73 3.55
C PHE A 181 -1.07 1.27 3.61
N ALA A 182 -0.17 2.08 3.09
CA ALA A 182 1.27 1.85 3.14
C ALA A 182 1.85 2.49 4.41
N ASN A 183 2.01 1.73 5.48
CA ASN A 183 2.51 2.21 6.77
C ASN A 183 3.78 1.47 7.22
N GLY A 184 4.33 0.63 6.35
CA GLY A 184 5.55 -0.12 6.57
C GLY A 184 6.79 0.61 6.06
N LYS A 185 7.87 -0.15 5.84
CA LYS A 185 9.15 0.40 5.42
C LYS A 185 9.25 0.49 3.89
N ARG A 186 9.51 -0.62 3.19
CA ARG A 186 9.71 -0.66 1.75
C ARG A 186 8.76 -1.62 1.07
N ALA A 187 8.14 -1.18 -0.02
CA ALA A 187 7.29 -2.02 -0.85
C ALA A 187 7.45 -1.71 -2.34
N VAL A 188 7.21 -2.70 -3.17
CA VAL A 188 7.06 -2.58 -4.62
C VAL A 188 5.73 -3.19 -5.03
N ILE A 189 4.96 -2.47 -5.82
CA ILE A 189 3.73 -2.96 -6.44
C ILE A 189 3.89 -2.80 -7.94
N ARG A 190 3.74 -3.87 -8.71
CA ARG A 190 3.90 -3.80 -10.16
C ARG A 190 2.91 -4.71 -10.90
N ASP A 191 2.71 -4.41 -12.18
CA ASP A 191 1.81 -5.18 -13.05
C ASP A 191 0.44 -5.41 -12.41
N SER A 192 -0.09 -4.40 -11.71
CA SER A 192 -1.24 -4.54 -10.82
C SER A 192 -2.27 -3.44 -11.05
N LEU A 193 -3.50 -3.69 -10.57
CA LEU A 193 -4.55 -2.70 -10.48
C LEU A 193 -4.68 -2.22 -9.03
N ILE A 194 -4.72 -0.91 -8.81
CA ILE A 194 -5.15 -0.32 -7.54
C ILE A 194 -6.35 0.59 -7.83
N SER A 195 -7.48 0.34 -7.19
CA SER A 195 -8.67 1.13 -7.45
C SER A 195 -9.35 1.63 -6.18
N GLY A 196 -9.81 2.89 -6.23
CA GLY A 196 -10.46 3.57 -5.12
C GLY A 196 -10.89 4.98 -5.47
N ASN A 197 -11.29 5.79 -4.49
CA ASN A 197 -11.70 7.16 -4.76
C ASN A 197 -11.04 8.21 -3.83
N ILE A 198 -11.21 8.14 -2.53
CA ILE A 198 -10.70 9.15 -1.60
C ILE A 198 -9.46 8.61 -0.91
N ASP A 199 -8.29 9.29 -1.09
CA ASP A 199 -7.03 8.98 -0.44
C ASP A 199 -6.66 7.48 -0.54
N PHE A 200 -6.98 6.87 -1.69
CA PHE A 200 -7.02 5.42 -1.77
C PHE A 200 -5.64 4.74 -1.82
N ILE A 201 -4.56 5.53 -1.88
CA ILE A 201 -3.18 5.08 -1.66
C ILE A 201 -2.56 6.07 -0.66
N PHE A 202 -2.30 5.64 0.57
CA PHE A 202 -1.90 6.57 1.61
C PHE A 202 -0.93 5.95 2.63
N GLY A 203 -0.34 6.79 3.47
CA GLY A 203 0.53 6.35 4.56
C GLY A 203 1.93 6.93 4.52
N ASN A 204 2.77 6.46 5.45
CA ASN A 204 4.16 6.91 5.62
C ASN A 204 5.20 5.91 5.08
N GLY A 205 4.77 4.86 4.38
CA GLY A 205 5.65 3.87 3.78
C GLY A 205 6.37 4.41 2.53
N GLN A 206 7.49 3.76 2.20
CA GLN A 206 8.26 4.02 1.00
C GLN A 206 7.85 2.99 -0.06
N VAL A 207 7.11 3.41 -1.08
CA VAL A 207 6.47 2.52 -2.04
C VAL A 207 6.77 2.95 -3.46
N LEU A 208 7.21 2.00 -4.28
CA LEU A 208 7.26 2.14 -5.74
C LEU A 208 6.08 1.36 -6.36
N ILE A 209 5.22 2.07 -7.07
CA ILE A 209 4.14 1.49 -7.88
C ILE A 209 4.56 1.67 -9.34
N GLU A 210 4.80 0.59 -10.05
CA GLU A 210 5.29 0.66 -11.42
C GLU A 210 4.51 -0.24 -12.38
N ASP A 211 4.44 0.16 -13.65
CA ASP A 211 3.81 -0.60 -14.74
C ASP A 211 2.38 -1.05 -14.39
N SER A 212 1.64 -0.22 -13.66
CA SER A 212 0.36 -0.56 -13.03
C SER A 212 -0.78 0.35 -13.51
N GLU A 213 -2.00 -0.02 -13.16
CA GLU A 213 -3.17 0.82 -13.37
C GLU A 213 -3.67 1.39 -12.04
N ILE A 214 -3.80 2.71 -11.97
CA ILE A 214 -4.40 3.43 -10.85
C ILE A 214 -5.77 3.92 -11.30
N ARG A 215 -6.85 3.27 -10.84
CA ARG A 215 -8.20 3.52 -11.32
C ARG A 215 -9.05 4.27 -10.30
N THR A 216 -9.46 5.48 -10.65
CA THR A 216 -10.42 6.24 -9.84
C THR A 216 -11.81 5.64 -9.98
N ARG A 217 -12.43 5.29 -8.87
CA ARG A 217 -13.81 4.80 -8.78
C ARG A 217 -14.78 5.95 -8.57
N ASN A 218 -16.02 5.73 -9.02
CA ASN A 218 -17.08 6.70 -8.91
C ASN A 218 -17.57 6.88 -7.46
N ARG A 219 -18.32 7.95 -7.21
CA ARG A 219 -19.02 8.26 -5.97
C ARG A 219 -20.53 8.32 -6.23
N ALA A 220 -21.32 8.08 -5.20
CA ALA A 220 -22.77 8.20 -5.29
C ALA A 220 -23.24 9.65 -5.26
N VAL A 221 -22.51 10.52 -4.56
CA VAL A 221 -22.83 11.94 -4.43
C VAL A 221 -22.15 12.74 -5.54
N ALA A 222 -22.96 13.54 -6.26
CA ALA A 222 -22.41 14.52 -7.20
C ALA A 222 -21.64 15.60 -6.42
N ILE A 223 -20.47 15.96 -6.93
CA ILE A 223 -19.66 17.05 -6.38
C ILE A 223 -20.02 18.39 -7.04
N ALA A 224 -19.87 19.47 -6.30
CA ALA A 224 -20.08 20.81 -6.83
C ALA A 224 -19.00 21.15 -7.89
N PRO A 225 -19.33 22.01 -8.87
CA PRO A 225 -18.34 22.47 -9.83
C PRO A 225 -17.14 23.13 -9.14
N GLY A 226 -15.93 22.69 -9.49
CA GLY A 226 -14.66 23.17 -8.91
C GLY A 226 -14.23 22.45 -7.63
N GLU A 227 -15.02 21.53 -7.12
CA GLU A 227 -14.58 20.65 -6.03
C GLU A 227 -13.92 19.37 -6.58
N PHE A 228 -13.07 18.76 -5.77
CA PHE A 228 -12.44 17.50 -6.13
C PHE A 228 -13.35 16.32 -5.85
N HIS A 229 -13.53 15.49 -6.87
CA HIS A 229 -14.25 14.22 -6.77
C HIS A 229 -13.45 13.20 -5.94
N SER A 230 -12.14 13.13 -6.18
CA SER A 230 -11.28 12.09 -5.63
C SER A 230 -9.82 12.58 -5.47
N TYR A 231 -9.06 11.83 -4.68
CA TYR A 231 -7.63 12.07 -4.44
C TYR A 231 -6.92 10.73 -4.55
N LEU A 232 -5.88 10.64 -5.40
CA LEU A 232 -5.17 9.37 -5.60
C LEU A 232 -4.30 9.06 -4.39
N LEU A 233 -3.41 10.00 -4.01
CA LEU A 233 -2.41 9.78 -2.96
C LEU A 233 -2.65 10.72 -1.75
N ALA A 234 -2.40 10.17 -0.55
CA ALA A 234 -2.30 10.93 0.69
C ALA A 234 -1.05 10.51 1.49
N PRO A 235 0.16 10.90 1.05
CA PRO A 235 1.39 10.51 1.72
C PRO A 235 1.59 11.25 3.04
N SER A 236 2.22 10.56 4.01
CA SER A 236 2.61 11.13 5.32
C SER A 236 4.05 10.80 5.72
N THR A 237 4.92 10.53 4.74
CA THR A 237 6.35 10.29 5.00
C THR A 237 7.01 11.51 5.62
N THR A 238 8.01 11.29 6.47
CA THR A 238 8.78 12.35 7.11
C THR A 238 10.02 12.73 6.30
N LEU A 239 10.66 13.84 6.62
CA LEU A 239 11.88 14.30 5.92
C LEU A 239 13.07 13.36 6.03
N ILE A 240 13.11 12.49 7.03
CA ILE A 240 14.18 11.47 7.16
C ILE A 240 14.02 10.31 6.18
N GLN A 241 12.84 10.15 5.57
CA GLN A 241 12.58 9.14 4.56
C GLN A 241 12.86 9.77 3.19
N PRO A 242 13.88 9.30 2.45
CA PRO A 242 14.26 9.90 1.17
C PRO A 242 13.25 9.62 0.05
N VAL A 243 12.45 8.58 0.19
CA VAL A 243 11.41 8.16 -0.76
C VAL A 243 10.07 8.07 -0.04
N GLY A 244 9.02 8.53 -0.67
CA GLY A 244 7.63 8.34 -0.24
C GLY A 244 6.87 7.39 -1.16
N ILE A 245 5.73 7.83 -1.71
CA ILE A 245 4.93 7.06 -2.66
C ILE A 245 5.30 7.52 -4.08
N VAL A 246 5.86 6.63 -4.87
CA VAL A 246 6.28 6.88 -6.25
C VAL A 246 5.46 6.04 -7.20
N VAL A 247 4.80 6.68 -8.17
CA VAL A 247 4.07 6.04 -9.26
C VAL A 247 4.86 6.23 -10.55
N TYR A 248 5.29 5.13 -11.17
CA TYR A 248 6.18 5.15 -12.33
C TYR A 248 5.59 4.34 -13.49
N ARG A 249 5.63 4.87 -14.71
CA ARG A 249 5.16 4.25 -15.96
C ARG A 249 3.78 3.61 -15.84
N SER A 250 2.90 4.21 -15.05
CA SER A 250 1.57 3.68 -14.75
C SER A 250 0.48 4.48 -15.46
N LYS A 251 -0.72 3.87 -15.56
CA LYS A 251 -1.87 4.49 -16.21
C LYS A 251 -2.84 4.98 -15.16
N LEU A 252 -3.19 6.26 -15.20
CA LEU A 252 -4.25 6.84 -14.37
C LEU A 252 -5.55 6.81 -15.16
N THR A 253 -6.46 5.93 -14.75
CA THR A 253 -7.75 5.68 -15.40
C THR A 253 -8.92 5.99 -14.48
N ARG A 254 -10.13 5.87 -14.98
CA ARG A 254 -11.35 6.09 -14.18
C ARG A 254 -12.49 5.17 -14.56
N GLU A 255 -13.41 4.95 -13.63
CA GLU A 255 -14.73 4.39 -13.91
C GLU A 255 -15.61 5.42 -14.65
N ALA A 256 -16.64 4.93 -15.34
CA ALA A 256 -17.65 5.79 -15.92
C ALA A 256 -18.35 6.62 -14.83
N GLY A 257 -18.62 7.89 -15.11
CA GLY A 257 -19.26 8.81 -14.16
C GLY A 257 -18.28 9.70 -13.37
N VAL A 258 -16.99 9.38 -13.29
CA VAL A 258 -15.99 10.29 -12.74
C VAL A 258 -15.77 11.46 -13.72
N PRO A 259 -15.98 12.73 -13.31
CA PRO A 259 -15.90 13.87 -14.23
C PRO A 259 -14.47 14.16 -14.71
N ASP A 260 -14.37 14.87 -15.86
CA ASP A 260 -13.10 15.47 -16.27
C ASP A 260 -12.62 16.52 -15.27
N HIS A 261 -11.31 16.66 -15.14
CA HIS A 261 -10.66 17.69 -14.31
C HIS A 261 -11.15 17.74 -12.86
N SER A 262 -11.44 16.59 -12.25
CA SER A 262 -12.02 16.49 -10.93
C SER A 262 -11.20 15.69 -9.91
N VAL A 263 -10.06 15.11 -10.31
CA VAL A 263 -9.27 14.21 -9.47
C VAL A 263 -7.89 14.78 -9.22
N ALA A 264 -7.53 14.99 -7.96
CA ALA A 264 -6.17 15.39 -7.62
C ALA A 264 -5.22 14.18 -7.62
N LEU A 265 -3.98 14.38 -8.05
CA LEU A 265 -2.90 13.39 -7.89
C LEU A 265 -2.62 13.09 -6.41
N GLY A 266 -2.82 14.08 -5.55
CA GLY A 266 -2.70 13.86 -4.12
C GLY A 266 -2.87 15.11 -3.27
N ARG A 267 -2.88 14.87 -1.96
CA ARG A 267 -2.95 15.90 -0.93
C ARG A 267 -2.14 15.49 0.32
N PRO A 268 -1.58 16.47 1.08
CA PRO A 268 -0.68 16.15 2.19
C PRO A 268 -1.45 15.66 3.41
N TRP A 269 -1.23 14.41 3.80
CA TRP A 269 -1.81 13.88 5.01
C TRP A 269 -0.85 14.03 6.19
N HIS A 270 -1.33 14.73 7.23
CA HIS A 270 -0.64 14.84 8.50
C HIS A 270 -1.44 14.06 9.56
N PRO A 271 -1.06 12.81 9.89
CA PRO A 271 -1.80 11.98 10.82
C PRO A 271 -1.90 12.64 12.19
N THR A 272 -3.10 12.61 12.80
CA THR A 272 -3.29 13.14 14.15
C THR A 272 -2.56 12.26 15.15
N THR A 273 -1.47 12.76 15.69
CA THR A 273 -0.51 12.07 16.55
C THR A 273 -0.56 12.65 17.97
N THR A 274 -0.31 11.82 18.96
CA THR A 274 -0.19 12.25 20.35
C THR A 274 1.25 12.58 20.68
N PHE A 275 1.52 13.82 21.03
CA PHE A 275 2.79 14.36 21.48
C PHE A 275 2.75 14.66 22.97
N ALA A 276 3.89 15.01 23.57
CA ALA A 276 3.97 15.37 24.98
C ALA A 276 3.12 16.62 25.35
N ASP A 277 2.91 17.51 24.36
CA ASP A 277 2.19 18.79 24.50
C ASP A 277 0.76 18.78 23.94
N GLY A 278 0.26 17.64 23.49
CA GLY A 278 -1.10 17.54 22.98
C GLY A 278 -1.29 16.52 21.84
N ARG A 279 -2.52 16.49 21.30
CA ARG A 279 -2.86 15.59 20.19
C ARG A 279 -3.30 16.43 18.97
N TYR A 280 -2.46 16.47 17.96
CA TYR A 280 -2.67 17.26 16.74
C TYR A 280 -2.00 16.62 15.52
N ALA A 281 -2.23 17.17 14.34
CA ALA A 281 -1.64 16.72 13.09
C ALA A 281 -0.10 16.80 13.15
N ASP A 282 0.60 15.73 12.78
CA ASP A 282 2.06 15.65 12.88
C ASP A 282 2.72 16.65 11.93
N PRO A 283 3.41 17.68 12.44
CA PRO A 283 4.07 18.68 11.59
C PRO A 283 5.28 18.11 10.84
N ASN A 284 5.82 16.95 11.25
CA ASN A 284 6.97 16.31 10.61
C ASN A 284 6.57 15.43 9.42
N ALA A 285 5.27 15.15 9.24
CA ALA A 285 4.75 14.37 8.14
C ALA A 285 4.73 15.17 6.83
N VAL A 286 5.90 15.63 6.36
CA VAL A 286 6.06 16.32 5.07
C VAL A 286 6.06 15.27 3.95
N GLY A 287 4.86 14.84 3.57
CA GLY A 287 4.63 13.71 2.67
C GLY A 287 5.28 13.88 1.30
N GLN A 288 5.79 12.77 0.74
CA GLN A 288 6.32 12.74 -0.61
C GLN A 288 5.44 11.89 -1.53
N ALA A 289 5.02 12.50 -2.65
CA ALA A 289 4.32 11.85 -3.74
C ALA A 289 4.97 12.20 -5.07
N SER A 290 5.19 11.22 -5.93
CA SER A 290 5.81 11.45 -7.23
C SER A 290 5.10 10.63 -8.30
N PHE A 291 4.79 11.29 -9.44
CA PHE A 291 4.34 10.62 -10.66
C PHE A 291 5.41 10.84 -11.74
N ILE A 292 5.92 9.75 -12.29
CA ILE A 292 7.03 9.76 -13.25
C ILE A 292 6.61 8.95 -14.47
N ASP A 293 6.68 9.54 -15.68
CA ASP A 293 6.40 8.90 -16.96
C ASP A 293 5.02 8.19 -17.01
N CYS A 294 4.01 8.75 -16.36
CA CYS A 294 2.67 8.19 -16.31
C CYS A 294 1.81 8.60 -17.51
N VAL A 295 0.75 7.84 -17.78
CA VAL A 295 -0.29 8.23 -18.75
C VAL A 295 -1.53 8.66 -17.97
N MET A 296 -1.88 9.93 -18.05
CA MET A 296 -2.94 10.55 -17.24
C MET A 296 -4.21 10.78 -18.05
N GLY A 297 -5.33 10.19 -17.61
CA GLY A 297 -6.65 10.42 -18.20
C GLY A 297 -7.19 11.83 -17.93
N ALA A 298 -8.19 12.26 -18.70
CA ALA A 298 -8.78 13.61 -18.63
C ALA A 298 -9.43 13.95 -17.27
N HIS A 299 -9.66 12.96 -16.41
CA HIS A 299 -10.20 13.18 -15.06
C HIS A 299 -9.22 13.88 -14.12
N ILE A 300 -7.93 13.85 -14.39
CA ILE A 300 -6.92 14.52 -13.55
C ILE A 300 -7.11 16.02 -13.64
N HIS A 301 -7.17 16.66 -12.47
CA HIS A 301 -7.37 18.10 -12.33
C HIS A 301 -6.10 18.87 -12.75
N PRO A 302 -6.22 20.03 -13.45
CA PRO A 302 -5.05 20.79 -13.90
C PRO A 302 -4.13 21.29 -12.79
N ASP A 303 -4.60 21.43 -11.55
CA ASP A 303 -3.74 21.78 -10.43
C ASP A 303 -2.91 20.62 -9.92
N HIS A 304 -3.22 19.39 -10.33
CA HIS A 304 -2.64 18.13 -9.88
C HIS A 304 -2.76 17.89 -8.36
N TRP A 305 -2.52 18.88 -7.54
CA TRP A 305 -2.40 18.75 -6.09
C TRP A 305 -3.39 19.69 -5.38
N THR A 306 -3.79 19.33 -4.17
CA THR A 306 -4.65 20.16 -3.33
C THR A 306 -4.26 20.07 -1.86
N SER A 307 -4.80 21.00 -1.05
CA SER A 307 -4.59 21.02 0.40
C SER A 307 -5.43 19.96 1.12
N MET A 308 -5.06 19.67 2.36
CA MET A 308 -5.81 18.83 3.27
C MET A 308 -5.94 19.48 4.65
N ASN A 309 -7.14 19.36 5.23
CA ASN A 309 -7.36 19.82 6.60
C ASN A 309 -6.84 18.76 7.60
N GLY A 310 -6.29 19.23 8.71
CA GLY A 310 -5.82 18.40 9.80
C GLY A 310 -6.26 18.92 11.17
N THR A 311 -5.91 18.19 12.20
CA THR A 311 -6.20 18.58 13.58
C THR A 311 -5.21 19.65 14.04
N ALA A 312 -5.70 20.83 14.41
CA ALA A 312 -4.91 21.89 15.02
C ALA A 312 -4.55 21.56 16.49
N ARG A 313 -3.65 22.36 17.10
CA ARG A 313 -3.23 22.15 18.50
C ARG A 313 -4.35 22.28 19.53
N ASP A 314 -5.40 23.04 19.21
CA ASP A 314 -6.61 23.16 20.03
C ASP A 314 -7.60 22.00 19.85
N GLY A 315 -7.27 21.01 19.00
CA GLY A 315 -8.10 19.83 18.73
C GLY A 315 -9.15 20.04 17.62
N THR A 316 -9.28 21.23 17.07
CA THR A 316 -10.21 21.50 15.96
C THR A 316 -9.65 21.00 14.63
N LYS A 317 -10.50 20.87 13.60
CA LYS A 317 -10.10 20.46 12.24
C LYS A 317 -9.81 21.65 11.33
N THR A 318 -9.09 22.64 11.87
CA THR A 318 -8.83 23.93 11.21
C THR A 318 -7.42 24.12 10.69
N ALA A 319 -6.47 23.24 11.03
CA ALA A 319 -5.14 23.25 10.41
C ALA A 319 -5.26 22.90 8.93
N VAL A 320 -4.61 23.71 8.06
CA VAL A 320 -4.57 23.46 6.61
C VAL A 320 -3.14 23.17 6.22
N PHE A 321 -2.93 22.04 5.58
CA PHE A 321 -1.64 21.64 5.02
C PHE A 321 -1.68 21.82 3.51
N SER A 322 -0.67 22.50 3.00
CA SER A 322 -0.61 22.94 1.61
C SER A 322 0.29 22.04 0.78
N PRO A 323 -0.03 21.79 -0.49
CA PRO A 323 0.87 21.05 -1.38
C PRO A 323 2.19 21.80 -1.61
N GLN A 324 2.22 23.13 -1.47
CA GLN A 324 3.43 23.95 -1.57
C GLN A 324 4.47 23.60 -0.50
N ASP A 325 4.02 23.14 0.67
CA ASP A 325 4.88 22.76 1.80
C ASP A 325 5.22 21.27 1.80
N SER A 326 4.84 20.54 0.74
CA SER A 326 4.99 19.09 0.61
C SER A 326 5.98 18.72 -0.48
N ARG A 327 6.46 17.48 -0.47
CA ARG A 327 7.41 16.95 -1.46
C ARG A 327 6.65 16.30 -2.62
N PHE A 328 5.96 17.11 -3.43
CA PHE A 328 5.09 16.64 -4.51
C PHE A 328 5.72 16.92 -5.86
N PHE A 329 5.79 15.88 -6.71
CA PHE A 329 6.43 15.93 -8.02
C PHE A 329 5.57 15.29 -9.09
N GLU A 330 5.66 15.85 -10.28
CA GLU A 330 5.21 15.23 -11.51
C GLU A 330 6.24 15.52 -12.60
N THR A 331 6.64 14.51 -13.37
CA THR A 331 7.56 14.68 -14.49
C THR A 331 7.36 13.62 -15.56
N GLY A 332 7.50 14.02 -16.82
CA GLY A 332 7.53 13.12 -17.96
C GLY A 332 6.19 12.47 -18.31
N SER A 333 5.12 12.77 -17.61
CA SER A 333 3.81 12.17 -17.88
C SER A 333 3.16 12.73 -19.16
N THR A 334 2.27 11.94 -19.74
CA THR A 334 1.59 12.22 -21.01
C THR A 334 0.06 12.01 -20.86
N GLY A 335 -0.67 12.35 -21.90
CA GLY A 335 -2.13 12.22 -21.92
C GLY A 335 -2.86 13.50 -21.54
N PRO A 336 -4.21 13.52 -21.65
CA PRO A 336 -5.00 14.73 -21.47
C PRO A 336 -4.96 15.34 -20.06
N GLY A 337 -4.66 14.53 -19.04
CA GLY A 337 -4.54 15.00 -17.66
C GLY A 337 -3.12 15.42 -17.24
N ALA A 338 -2.11 15.31 -18.13
CA ALA A 338 -0.72 15.65 -17.79
C ALA A 338 -0.43 17.15 -17.84
N ALA A 339 -1.24 17.93 -18.57
CA ALA A 339 -1.10 19.39 -18.59
C ALA A 339 -1.55 19.98 -17.25
N HIS A 340 -0.65 20.71 -16.60
CA HIS A 340 -0.91 21.27 -15.28
C HIS A 340 -0.64 22.77 -15.21
N ARG A 341 -1.26 23.42 -14.23
CA ARG A 341 -1.01 24.81 -13.87
C ARG A 341 0.11 24.88 -12.83
N ASP A 342 0.91 25.91 -12.91
CA ASP A 342 1.86 26.20 -11.82
C ASP A 342 1.08 26.77 -10.62
N ILE A 343 1.01 25.98 -9.56
CA ILE A 343 0.39 26.38 -8.28
C ILE A 343 1.43 26.74 -7.22
N GLY A 344 2.69 26.99 -7.64
CA GLY A 344 3.74 27.42 -6.72
C GLY A 344 4.33 26.30 -5.86
N ILE A 345 4.40 25.08 -6.36
CA ILE A 345 5.13 23.98 -5.66
C ILE A 345 6.60 24.41 -5.49
N THR A 346 7.06 24.47 -4.26
CA THR A 346 8.41 24.97 -3.93
C THR A 346 9.48 23.89 -3.97
N TRP A 347 9.09 22.63 -3.76
CA TRP A 347 10.03 21.50 -3.82
C TRP A 347 10.34 21.13 -5.27
N LYS A 348 11.61 21.28 -5.67
CA LYS A 348 12.04 21.14 -7.07
C LYS A 348 12.98 19.97 -7.33
N ASP A 349 13.35 19.22 -6.31
CA ASP A 349 14.26 18.08 -6.45
C ASP A 349 13.48 16.87 -6.97
N ALA A 350 13.36 16.78 -8.30
CA ALA A 350 12.77 15.63 -8.97
C ALA A 350 13.49 14.34 -8.55
N LEU A 351 12.72 13.30 -8.23
CA LEU A 351 13.29 11.99 -7.93
C LEU A 351 13.80 11.32 -9.21
N ASP A 352 15.07 10.94 -9.21
CA ASP A 352 15.60 10.00 -10.20
C ASP A 352 15.12 8.57 -9.87
N ILE A 353 14.41 7.94 -10.79
CA ILE A 353 13.92 6.57 -10.63
C ILE A 353 15.02 5.55 -10.35
N THR A 354 16.24 5.78 -10.88
CA THR A 354 17.40 4.93 -10.59
C THR A 354 17.81 5.05 -9.13
N ALA A 355 17.78 6.26 -8.58
CA ALA A 355 18.05 6.49 -7.15
C ALA A 355 16.96 5.90 -6.26
N VAL A 356 15.68 6.03 -6.65
CA VAL A 356 14.54 5.41 -5.95
C VAL A 356 14.72 3.89 -5.88
N ARG A 357 14.99 3.24 -7.02
CA ARG A 357 15.20 1.79 -7.07
C ARG A 357 16.42 1.36 -6.26
N ARG A 358 17.53 2.07 -6.35
CA ARG A 358 18.73 1.78 -5.55
C ARG A 358 18.41 1.81 -4.06
N HIS A 359 17.64 2.79 -3.61
CA HIS A 359 17.25 2.91 -2.20
C HIS A 359 16.28 1.80 -1.77
N LEU A 360 15.24 1.55 -2.54
CA LEU A 360 14.20 0.58 -2.17
C LEU A 360 14.70 -0.87 -2.28
N PHE A 361 15.56 -1.16 -3.28
CA PHE A 361 16.00 -2.52 -3.58
C PHE A 361 17.28 -2.93 -2.83
N ASP A 362 17.84 -2.02 -2.05
CA ASP A 362 19.05 -2.32 -1.27
C ASP A 362 18.82 -3.55 -0.36
N GLY A 363 19.67 -4.59 -0.56
CA GLY A 363 19.55 -5.86 0.15
C GLY A 363 18.25 -6.65 -0.16
N TRP A 364 17.59 -6.39 -1.30
CA TRP A 364 16.33 -7.03 -1.67
C TRP A 364 16.35 -7.53 -3.13
N PRO A 365 16.96 -8.70 -3.40
CA PRO A 365 17.12 -9.21 -4.76
C PRO A 365 15.78 -9.52 -5.47
N GLU A 366 14.73 -9.91 -4.74
CA GLU A 366 13.42 -10.25 -5.32
C GLU A 366 12.74 -9.03 -5.97
N ALA A 367 13.00 -7.81 -5.49
CA ALA A 367 12.49 -6.60 -6.11
C ALA A 367 13.05 -6.35 -7.51
N SER A 368 14.26 -6.86 -7.80
CA SER A 368 14.93 -6.70 -9.08
C SER A 368 14.62 -7.82 -10.07
N ALA A 369 13.97 -8.90 -9.62
CA ALA A 369 13.60 -10.00 -10.49
C ALA A 369 12.47 -9.58 -11.45
N PRO A 370 12.53 -10.00 -12.73
CA PRO A 370 11.50 -9.69 -13.72
C PRO A 370 10.13 -10.30 -13.39
#